data_6307a8b1d46c2f4dd99bf8361a06953d
#
_entry.id   6307a8b1d46c2f4dd99bf8361a06953d
#
_cell.length_a   1.000
_cell.length_b   1.000
_cell.length_c   1.000
_cell.angle_alpha   90.00
_cell.angle_beta   90.00
_cell.angle_gamma   90.00
#
_symmetry.space_group_name_H-M   'P 1'
#
loop_
_entity.id
_entity.type
_entity.pdbx_description
1 polymer ?
#
loop_
_entity_poly.entity_id
_entity_poly.type
_entity_poly.pdbx_seq_one_letter_code
_entity_poly.pdbx_strand_id
1 'polypeptide(L)'
;MITEEQAREHIVDLLEYIGEDPSREGLKETPDRILRMFSEIFRGYDPAQAPRITTFPNGQDGIVYDNMIVDSGTFYSLCEHHCRTFFGQYWFAYLPNPKGRILGLSKVGRVVDYCASRLQVQERLVQDVVQMLTEALGQENPPLGMALILKGRHMCKESRGARKSGEMTTTYLTGAFRRNPQVRAEFLSYIK
;
A
#
# COMPACT_ATOMS: atom_id res chain seq x y z
N MET A 1 16.23 18.47 11.49
CA MET A 1 16.13 17.00 11.45
C MET A 1 17.23 16.45 12.35
N ILE A 2 16.99 15.36 13.08
CA ILE A 2 18.02 14.66 13.84
C ILE A 2 18.96 13.91 12.90
N THR A 3 20.18 13.66 13.34
CA THR A 3 21.16 12.84 12.60
C THR A 3 20.88 11.35 12.81
N GLU A 4 21.50 10.50 11.99
CA GLU A 4 21.43 9.04 12.15
C GLU A 4 22.00 8.60 13.51
N GLU A 5 23.10 9.23 13.96
CA GLU A 5 23.69 8.95 15.26
C GLU A 5 22.73 9.31 16.41
N GLN A 6 22.08 10.46 16.35
CA GLN A 6 21.06 10.84 17.34
C GLN A 6 19.85 9.87 17.33
N ALA A 7 19.45 9.41 16.15
CA ALA A 7 18.37 8.41 16.04
C ALA A 7 18.78 7.08 16.69
N ARG A 8 20.04 6.68 16.51
CA ARG A 8 20.63 5.49 17.15
C ARG A 8 20.63 5.60 18.67
N GLU A 9 21.07 6.75 19.23
CA GLU A 9 21.04 7.02 20.67
C GLU A 9 19.62 6.91 21.24
N HIS A 10 18.63 7.48 20.55
CA HIS A 10 17.23 7.39 20.99
C HIS A 10 16.66 5.96 20.95
N ILE A 11 17.17 5.10 20.07
CA ILE A 11 16.78 3.68 20.09
C ILE A 11 17.39 2.98 21.32
N VAL A 12 18.63 3.32 21.69
CA VAL A 12 19.26 2.84 22.94
C VAL A 12 18.43 3.28 24.15
N ASP A 13 18.07 4.58 24.23
CA ASP A 13 17.24 5.13 25.31
C ASP A 13 15.91 4.36 25.44
N LEU A 14 15.27 4.01 24.29
CA LEU A 14 14.04 3.23 24.29
C LEU A 14 14.23 1.80 24.79
N LEU A 15 15.37 1.16 24.50
CA LEU A 15 15.69 -0.17 25.03
C LEU A 15 15.86 -0.11 26.55
N GLU A 16 16.58 0.89 27.08
CA GLU A 16 16.71 1.11 28.52
C GLU A 16 15.37 1.44 29.18
N TYR A 17 14.55 2.29 28.54
CA TYR A 17 13.20 2.63 29.04
C TYR A 17 12.30 1.42 29.25
N ILE A 18 12.38 0.40 28.38
CA ILE A 18 11.61 -0.83 28.57
C ILE A 18 12.25 -1.83 29.53
N GLY A 19 13.40 -1.50 30.12
CA GLY A 19 14.12 -2.31 31.09
C GLY A 19 15.11 -3.32 30.52
N GLU A 20 15.52 -3.15 29.25
CA GLU A 20 16.54 -3.99 28.62
C GLU A 20 17.95 -3.43 28.82
N ASP A 21 18.94 -4.31 28.75
CA ASP A 21 20.36 -3.94 28.69
C ASP A 21 20.84 -3.89 27.22
N PRO A 22 20.99 -2.70 26.63
CA PRO A 22 21.42 -2.56 25.25
C PRO A 22 22.85 -3.05 25.00
N SER A 23 23.67 -3.23 26.07
CA SER A 23 25.04 -3.71 25.96
C SER A 23 25.16 -5.23 25.81
N ARG A 24 24.09 -5.98 26.11
CA ARG A 24 24.09 -7.45 25.96
C ARG A 24 24.23 -7.87 24.50
N GLU A 25 24.93 -8.98 24.28
CA GLU A 25 25.36 -9.44 22.94
C GLU A 25 24.24 -9.48 21.89
N GLY A 26 23.02 -9.89 22.28
CA GLY A 26 21.87 -9.95 21.37
C GLY A 26 21.29 -8.60 20.97
N LEU A 27 21.60 -7.51 21.68
CA LEU A 27 21.06 -6.16 21.45
C LEU A 27 22.07 -5.13 20.95
N LYS A 28 23.37 -5.39 21.02
CA LYS A 28 24.42 -4.43 20.60
C LYS A 28 24.21 -3.85 19.20
N GLU A 29 23.75 -4.67 18.25
CA GLU A 29 23.51 -4.23 16.87
C GLU A 29 22.03 -3.85 16.61
N THR A 30 21.16 -3.94 17.60
CA THR A 30 19.73 -3.69 17.41
C THR A 30 19.44 -2.27 16.95
N PRO A 31 20.10 -1.20 17.48
CA PRO A 31 19.88 0.15 16.97
C PRO A 31 20.16 0.26 15.47
N ASP A 32 21.27 -0.26 14.99
CA ASP A 32 21.63 -0.22 13.57
C ASP A 32 20.69 -1.07 12.69
N ARG A 33 20.25 -2.22 13.21
CA ARG A 33 19.24 -3.05 12.50
C ARG A 33 17.92 -2.32 12.36
N ILE A 34 17.48 -1.58 13.39
CA ILE A 34 16.26 -0.79 13.35
C ILE A 34 16.39 0.35 12.34
N LEU A 35 17.52 1.07 12.30
CA LEU A 35 17.73 2.16 11.33
C LEU A 35 17.72 1.64 9.88
N ARG A 36 18.41 0.51 9.61
CA ARG A 36 18.35 -0.12 8.29
C ARG A 36 16.93 -0.57 7.91
N MET A 37 16.22 -1.18 8.86
CA MET A 37 14.82 -1.54 8.66
C MET A 37 13.95 -0.30 8.34
N PHE A 38 14.15 0.82 9.04
CA PHE A 38 13.41 2.05 8.79
C PHE A 38 13.65 2.61 7.40
N SER A 39 14.88 2.54 6.89
CA SER A 39 15.20 2.94 5.52
C SER A 39 14.43 2.12 4.48
N GLU A 40 14.15 0.86 4.77
CA GLU A 40 13.38 -0.03 3.90
C GLU A 40 11.87 0.22 4.01
N ILE A 41 11.32 0.14 5.24
CA ILE A 41 9.87 0.16 5.45
C ILE A 41 9.25 1.57 5.37
N PHE A 42 10.06 2.64 5.40
CA PHE A 42 9.63 4.03 5.30
C PHE A 42 10.07 4.72 4.00
N ARG A 43 10.51 3.93 2.99
CA ARG A 43 10.90 4.47 1.68
C ARG A 43 9.79 5.25 0.97
N GLY A 44 8.53 5.04 1.33
CA GLY A 44 7.38 5.77 0.79
C GLY A 44 7.35 7.26 1.13
N TYR A 45 8.20 7.73 2.07
CA TYR A 45 8.38 9.15 2.34
C TYR A 45 9.40 9.82 1.41
N ASP A 46 10.20 9.06 0.69
CA ASP A 46 11.17 9.57 -0.28
C ASP A 46 10.57 9.58 -1.70
N PRO A 47 10.30 10.74 -2.30
CA PRO A 47 9.79 10.83 -3.67
C PRO A 47 10.71 10.20 -4.72
N ALA A 48 12.03 10.11 -4.45
CA ALA A 48 12.98 9.46 -5.34
C ALA A 48 12.79 7.93 -5.42
N GLN A 49 12.15 7.34 -4.41
CA GLN A 49 11.79 5.92 -4.36
C GLN A 49 10.42 5.61 -5.01
N ALA A 50 9.71 6.64 -5.50
CA ALA A 50 8.44 6.44 -6.18
C ALA A 50 8.61 5.54 -7.41
N PRO A 51 7.77 4.52 -7.61
CA PRO A 51 7.92 3.61 -8.72
C PRO A 51 7.60 4.32 -10.04
N ARG A 52 8.45 4.11 -11.05
CA ARG A 52 8.12 4.52 -12.42
C ARG A 52 6.90 3.70 -12.90
N ILE A 53 5.77 4.35 -13.09
CA ILE A 53 4.56 3.71 -13.57
C ILE A 53 4.55 3.76 -15.11
N THR A 54 4.82 2.61 -15.73
CA THR A 54 4.75 2.47 -17.19
C THR A 54 3.30 2.24 -17.61
N THR A 55 2.85 3.00 -18.59
CA THR A 55 1.54 2.85 -19.22
C THR A 55 1.70 2.78 -20.74
N PHE A 56 0.73 2.19 -21.43
CA PHE A 56 0.71 2.03 -22.89
C PHE A 56 -0.58 2.61 -23.46
N PRO A 57 -0.58 3.19 -24.67
CA PRO A 57 -1.82 3.57 -25.35
C PRO A 57 -2.71 2.35 -25.52
N ASN A 58 -3.99 2.47 -25.20
CA ASN A 58 -4.95 1.40 -25.43
C ASN A 58 -5.17 1.25 -26.95
N GLY A 59 -5.08 0.03 -27.47
CA GLY A 59 -5.17 -0.25 -28.90
C GLY A 59 -3.87 -0.10 -29.70
N GLN A 60 -2.72 0.14 -29.05
CA GLN A 60 -1.43 0.28 -29.74
C GLN A 60 -1.03 -0.98 -30.52
N ASP A 61 -1.42 -2.16 -30.06
CA ASP A 61 -1.18 -3.47 -30.66
C ASP A 61 -2.32 -3.94 -31.58
N GLY A 62 -3.27 -3.06 -31.91
CA GLY A 62 -4.46 -3.37 -32.69
C GLY A 62 -5.61 -3.97 -31.88
N ILE A 63 -5.42 -4.18 -30.57
CA ILE A 63 -6.44 -4.71 -29.68
C ILE A 63 -6.85 -3.61 -28.66
N VAL A 64 -8.11 -3.23 -28.68
CA VAL A 64 -8.66 -2.30 -27.68
C VAL A 64 -9.17 -3.10 -26.48
N TYR A 65 -8.59 -2.82 -25.31
CA TYR A 65 -9.00 -3.42 -24.04
C TYR A 65 -10.12 -2.58 -23.44
N ASP A 66 -11.31 -3.14 -23.32
CA ASP A 66 -12.51 -2.49 -22.79
C ASP A 66 -13.18 -3.29 -21.65
N ASN A 67 -12.66 -4.49 -21.37
CA ASN A 67 -13.10 -5.30 -20.26
C ASN A 67 -12.37 -4.95 -18.96
N MET A 68 -12.92 -5.43 -17.83
CA MET A 68 -12.33 -5.26 -16.51
C MET A 68 -10.97 -5.97 -16.43
N ILE A 69 -9.95 -5.24 -15.99
CA ILE A 69 -8.63 -5.79 -15.68
C ILE A 69 -8.52 -5.87 -14.17
N VAL A 70 -8.19 -7.06 -13.65
CA VAL A 70 -8.09 -7.33 -12.21
C VAL A 70 -6.67 -7.76 -11.85
N ASP A 71 -6.17 -7.25 -10.73
CA ASP A 71 -4.89 -7.64 -10.12
C ASP A 71 -5.09 -7.87 -8.63
N SER A 72 -4.29 -8.75 -8.04
CA SER A 72 -4.34 -9.04 -6.61
C SER A 72 -2.96 -9.40 -6.07
N GLY A 73 -2.78 -9.18 -4.77
CA GLY A 73 -1.52 -9.50 -4.11
C GLY A 73 -1.60 -9.25 -2.62
N THR A 74 -0.43 -9.22 -1.97
CA THR A 74 -0.29 -8.94 -0.56
C THR A 74 0.22 -7.53 -0.32
N PHE A 75 0.00 -6.98 0.87
CA PHE A 75 0.58 -5.73 1.31
C PHE A 75 1.01 -5.81 2.76
N TYR A 76 2.01 -4.99 3.11
CA TYR A 76 2.50 -4.77 4.47
C TYR A 76 2.64 -3.27 4.70
N SER A 77 2.15 -2.78 5.83
CA SER A 77 2.24 -1.37 6.20
C SER A 77 2.35 -1.21 7.72
N LEU A 78 2.58 0.01 8.19
CA LEU A 78 2.64 0.33 9.61
C LEU A 78 1.50 1.27 9.98
N CYS A 79 0.73 0.85 11.00
CA CYS A 79 -0.33 1.67 11.56
C CYS A 79 0.26 2.91 12.25
N GLU A 80 -0.17 4.10 11.84
CA GLU A 80 0.35 5.37 12.39
C GLU A 80 0.06 5.54 13.89
N HIS A 81 -0.97 4.86 14.42
CA HIS A 81 -1.35 5.01 15.83
C HIS A 81 -0.37 4.35 16.80
N HIS A 82 0.29 3.26 16.42
CA HIS A 82 1.13 2.48 17.33
C HIS A 82 2.41 1.95 16.66
N CYS A 83 2.73 2.36 15.44
CA CYS A 83 3.86 1.85 14.64
C CYS A 83 3.89 0.30 14.55
N ARG A 84 2.71 -0.34 14.65
CA ARG A 84 2.59 -1.80 14.53
C ARG A 84 2.16 -2.17 13.12
N THR A 85 2.70 -3.28 12.64
CA THR A 85 2.39 -3.78 11.30
C THR A 85 0.90 -4.10 11.16
N PHE A 86 0.34 -3.73 10.03
CA PHE A 86 -0.87 -4.31 9.49
C PHE A 86 -0.58 -4.82 8.08
N PHE A 87 -1.18 -5.93 7.72
CA PHE A 87 -0.85 -6.64 6.50
C PHE A 87 -2.02 -7.49 6.04
N GLY A 88 -2.01 -7.87 4.79
CA GLY A 88 -3.09 -8.70 4.25
C GLY A 88 -3.05 -8.79 2.73
N GLN A 89 -4.23 -8.82 2.12
CA GLN A 89 -4.40 -8.95 0.69
C GLN A 89 -5.09 -7.73 0.10
N TYR A 90 -4.76 -7.44 -1.16
CA TYR A 90 -5.45 -6.45 -1.98
C TYR A 90 -6.07 -7.09 -3.22
N TRP A 91 -7.19 -6.52 -3.66
CA TRP A 91 -7.79 -6.74 -4.97
C TRP A 91 -8.02 -5.40 -5.61
N PHE A 92 -7.42 -5.22 -6.76
CA PHE A 92 -7.53 -4.01 -7.57
C PHE A 92 -8.21 -4.36 -8.88
N ALA A 93 -9.07 -3.48 -9.37
CA ALA A 93 -9.63 -3.58 -10.70
C ALA A 93 -9.76 -2.19 -11.34
N TYR A 94 -9.68 -2.15 -12.66
CA TYR A 94 -10.07 -0.96 -13.42
C TYR A 94 -10.70 -1.32 -14.76
N LEU A 95 -11.54 -0.43 -15.24
CA LEU A 95 -12.09 -0.47 -16.59
C LEU A 95 -11.31 0.54 -17.45
N PRO A 96 -10.51 0.06 -18.42
CA PRO A 96 -9.77 0.95 -19.31
C PRO A 96 -10.70 1.84 -20.13
N ASN A 97 -10.25 3.06 -20.42
CA ASN A 97 -10.91 3.87 -21.45
C ASN A 97 -10.36 3.42 -22.82
N PRO A 98 -11.23 3.12 -23.80
CA PRO A 98 -10.80 2.73 -25.14
C PRO A 98 -9.87 3.72 -25.84
N LYS A 99 -9.95 5.02 -25.49
CA LYS A 99 -9.11 6.10 -26.01
C LYS A 99 -7.96 6.48 -25.05
N GLY A 100 -7.85 5.78 -23.93
CA GLY A 100 -6.91 6.10 -22.87
C GLY A 100 -5.65 5.23 -22.89
N ARG A 101 -5.17 4.93 -21.71
CA ARG A 101 -3.95 4.14 -21.50
C ARG A 101 -4.25 2.92 -20.60
N ILE A 102 -3.39 1.91 -20.70
CA ILE A 102 -3.42 0.72 -19.85
C ILE A 102 -2.15 0.65 -18.99
N LEU A 103 -2.27 0.07 -17.79
CA LEU A 103 -1.17 -0.11 -16.86
C LEU A 103 -0.27 -1.28 -17.27
N GLY A 104 1.04 -1.11 -17.09
CA GLY A 104 1.95 -2.25 -17.12
C GLY A 104 1.70 -3.19 -15.95
N LEU A 105 1.75 -4.50 -16.18
CA LEU A 105 1.34 -5.57 -15.26
C LEU A 105 1.84 -5.41 -13.81
N SER A 106 3.12 -5.11 -13.62
CA SER A 106 3.74 -5.03 -12.28
C SER A 106 3.52 -3.70 -11.55
N LYS A 107 2.73 -2.76 -12.13
CA LYS A 107 2.69 -1.39 -11.60
C LYS A 107 1.76 -1.25 -10.41
N VAL A 108 0.69 -2.02 -10.38
CA VAL A 108 -0.26 -2.01 -9.26
C VAL A 108 0.44 -2.42 -7.96
N GLY A 109 1.07 -3.59 -7.93
CA GLY A 109 1.79 -4.06 -6.74
C GLY A 109 2.88 -3.10 -6.27
N ARG A 110 3.66 -2.51 -7.20
CA ARG A 110 4.71 -1.53 -6.85
C ARG A 110 4.14 -0.25 -6.25
N VAL A 111 2.99 0.22 -6.72
CA VAL A 111 2.32 1.40 -6.16
C VAL A 111 1.74 1.07 -4.79
N VAL A 112 1.12 -0.12 -4.63
CA VAL A 112 0.66 -0.60 -3.32
C VAL A 112 1.81 -0.62 -2.32
N ASP A 113 2.95 -1.23 -2.66
CA ASP A 113 4.13 -1.30 -1.79
C ASP A 113 4.68 0.09 -1.43
N TYR A 114 4.77 0.99 -2.40
CA TYR A 114 5.28 2.35 -2.16
C TYR A 114 4.34 3.15 -1.25
N CYS A 115 3.04 3.15 -1.52
CA CYS A 115 2.05 3.83 -0.69
C CYS A 115 1.95 3.21 0.71
N ALA A 116 2.16 1.91 0.85
CA ALA A 116 2.16 1.19 2.11
C ALA A 116 3.46 1.42 2.94
N SER A 117 4.57 1.80 2.30
CA SER A 117 5.88 1.99 2.95
C SER A 117 5.97 3.34 3.68
N ARG A 118 5.00 3.65 4.53
CA ARG A 118 4.94 4.82 5.41
C ARG A 118 3.99 4.55 6.58
N LEU A 119 3.91 5.46 7.53
CA LEU A 119 2.87 5.38 8.57
C LEU A 119 1.50 5.63 7.92
N GLN A 120 0.59 4.66 8.04
CA GLN A 120 -0.68 4.66 7.33
C GLN A 120 -1.87 4.32 8.23
N VAL A 121 -3.05 4.72 7.76
CA VAL A 121 -4.32 4.06 8.07
C VAL A 121 -4.82 3.37 6.81
N GLN A 122 -5.49 2.24 6.98
CA GLN A 122 -5.89 1.41 5.84
C GLN A 122 -6.84 2.16 4.88
N GLU A 123 -7.65 3.07 5.41
CA GLU A 123 -8.59 3.91 4.66
C GLU A 123 -7.89 4.95 3.77
N ARG A 124 -6.75 5.49 4.20
CA ARG A 124 -5.94 6.41 3.40
C ARG A 124 -5.15 5.63 2.35
N LEU A 125 -4.62 4.46 2.73
CA LEU A 125 -3.83 3.62 1.81
C LEU A 125 -4.62 3.27 0.53
N VAL A 126 -5.91 2.91 0.63
CA VAL A 126 -6.73 2.61 -0.56
C VAL A 126 -6.91 3.82 -1.47
N GLN A 127 -6.98 5.03 -0.90
CA GLN A 127 -7.13 6.27 -1.66
C GLN A 127 -5.82 6.65 -2.35
N ASP A 128 -4.70 6.64 -1.61
CA ASP A 128 -3.37 6.99 -2.14
C ASP A 128 -3.01 6.12 -3.36
N VAL A 129 -3.25 4.81 -3.28
CA VAL A 129 -2.97 3.87 -4.38
C VAL A 129 -3.81 4.20 -5.61
N VAL A 130 -5.13 4.34 -5.45
CA VAL A 130 -6.01 4.59 -6.59
C VAL A 130 -5.74 5.96 -7.20
N GLN A 131 -5.44 6.96 -6.39
CA GLN A 131 -5.08 8.30 -6.88
C GLN A 131 -3.81 8.25 -7.73
N MET A 132 -2.74 7.63 -7.22
CA MET A 132 -1.45 7.53 -7.93
C MET A 132 -1.58 6.79 -9.27
N LEU A 133 -2.36 5.70 -9.30
CA LEU A 133 -2.64 4.96 -10.53
C LEU A 133 -3.51 5.75 -11.52
N THR A 134 -4.47 6.53 -11.02
CA THR A 134 -5.32 7.39 -11.86
C THR A 134 -4.50 8.49 -12.53
N GLU A 135 -3.62 9.14 -11.77
CA GLU A 135 -2.71 10.18 -12.29
C GLU A 135 -1.78 9.63 -13.39
N ALA A 136 -1.25 8.41 -13.19
CA ALA A 136 -0.38 7.76 -14.16
C ALA A 136 -1.08 7.39 -15.48
N LEU A 137 -2.38 7.09 -15.44
CA LEU A 137 -3.17 6.80 -16.65
C LEU A 137 -3.57 8.06 -17.44
N GLY A 138 -3.40 9.24 -16.82
CA GLY A 138 -3.67 10.53 -17.45
C GLY A 138 -5.11 11.02 -17.29
N GLN A 139 -5.28 12.33 -17.38
CA GLN A 139 -6.57 12.99 -17.12
C GLN A 139 -7.39 13.24 -18.39
N GLU A 140 -6.79 13.24 -19.56
CA GLU A 140 -7.50 13.49 -20.81
C GLU A 140 -8.52 12.40 -21.13
N ASN A 141 -8.10 11.13 -20.99
CA ASN A 141 -8.95 9.95 -21.19
C ASN A 141 -8.78 9.01 -19.98
N PRO A 142 -9.30 9.39 -18.80
CA PRO A 142 -9.12 8.60 -17.59
C PRO A 142 -9.82 7.25 -17.71
N PRO A 143 -9.46 6.28 -16.87
CA PRO A 143 -10.18 5.01 -16.81
C PRO A 143 -11.67 5.25 -16.48
N LEU A 144 -12.54 4.41 -17.00
CA LEU A 144 -13.99 4.50 -16.77
C LEU A 144 -14.37 4.26 -15.32
N GLY A 145 -13.47 3.65 -14.56
CA GLY A 145 -13.56 3.46 -13.11
C GLY A 145 -12.42 2.62 -12.59
N MET A 146 -12.20 2.74 -11.29
CA MET A 146 -11.24 1.93 -10.52
C MET A 146 -11.87 1.45 -9.22
N ALA A 147 -11.39 0.31 -8.74
CA ALA A 147 -11.76 -0.28 -7.46
C ALA A 147 -10.52 -0.83 -6.78
N LEU A 148 -10.39 -0.59 -5.48
CA LEU A 148 -9.40 -1.23 -4.63
C LEU A 148 -10.08 -1.69 -3.35
N ILE A 149 -9.82 -2.95 -2.98
CA ILE A 149 -10.23 -3.53 -1.71
C ILE A 149 -8.96 -4.01 -1.00
N LEU A 150 -8.84 -3.65 0.27
CA LEU A 150 -7.84 -4.22 1.17
C LEU A 150 -8.54 -5.01 2.26
N LYS A 151 -8.06 -6.23 2.53
CA LYS A 151 -8.39 -7.00 3.73
C LYS A 151 -7.13 -7.16 4.55
N GLY A 152 -7.10 -6.55 5.73
CA GLY A 152 -5.90 -6.47 6.56
C GLY A 152 -6.10 -6.86 8.00
N ARG A 153 -5.13 -7.57 8.55
CA ARG A 153 -4.99 -7.86 9.99
C ARG A 153 -4.10 -6.80 10.62
N HIS A 154 -4.51 -6.29 11.79
CA HIS A 154 -3.82 -5.21 12.49
C HIS A 154 -3.20 -5.70 13.79
N MET A 155 -1.87 -5.74 13.87
CA MET A 155 -1.17 -6.17 15.08
C MET A 155 -1.38 -5.19 16.25
N CYS A 156 -1.69 -3.92 15.96
CA CYS A 156 -2.09 -2.97 17.02
C CYS A 156 -3.40 -3.34 17.75
N LYS A 157 -4.26 -4.14 17.11
CA LYS A 157 -5.51 -4.67 17.66
C LYS A 157 -5.33 -6.09 18.21
N GLU A 158 -4.56 -6.93 17.51
CA GLU A 158 -4.48 -8.37 17.83
C GLU A 158 -3.46 -8.69 18.92
N SER A 159 -2.27 -8.10 18.88
CA SER A 159 -1.18 -8.42 19.79
C SER A 159 -1.20 -7.62 21.10
N ARG A 160 -2.06 -6.60 21.19
CA ARG A 160 -2.26 -5.74 22.37
C ARG A 160 -3.65 -5.10 22.32
N GLY A 161 -4.00 -4.31 23.35
CA GLY A 161 -5.29 -3.63 23.45
C GLY A 161 -6.45 -4.62 23.48
N ALA A 162 -7.28 -4.63 22.46
CA ALA A 162 -8.48 -5.48 22.39
C ALA A 162 -8.17 -6.98 22.31
N ARG A 163 -7.00 -7.37 21.85
CA ARG A 163 -6.56 -8.78 21.69
C ARG A 163 -7.58 -9.64 20.94
N LYS A 164 -8.16 -9.08 19.89
CA LYS A 164 -9.14 -9.77 19.03
C LYS A 164 -8.59 -9.92 17.63
N SER A 165 -8.46 -11.14 17.17
CA SER A 165 -8.16 -11.44 15.78
C SER A 165 -9.32 -11.06 14.87
N GLY A 166 -9.03 -10.86 13.61
CA GLY A 166 -10.00 -10.56 12.58
C GLY A 166 -9.48 -9.55 11.57
N GLU A 167 -10.05 -9.59 10.39
CA GLU A 167 -9.66 -8.73 9.27
C GLU A 167 -10.53 -7.47 9.25
N MET A 168 -9.92 -6.36 8.86
CA MET A 168 -10.58 -5.13 8.48
C MET A 168 -10.62 -5.05 6.96
N THR A 169 -11.80 -4.78 6.41
CA THR A 169 -11.96 -4.56 4.96
C THR A 169 -12.22 -3.09 4.70
N THR A 170 -11.40 -2.50 3.84
CA THR A 170 -11.60 -1.15 3.31
C THR A 170 -11.74 -1.17 1.80
N THR A 171 -12.55 -0.28 1.28
CA THR A 171 -12.83 -0.20 -0.17
C THR A 171 -12.72 1.23 -0.65
N TYR A 172 -12.20 1.41 -1.87
CA TYR A 172 -12.27 2.67 -2.57
C TYR A 172 -12.70 2.42 -4.03
N LEU A 173 -13.84 2.98 -4.40
CA LEU A 173 -14.50 2.75 -5.68
C LEU A 173 -14.69 4.08 -6.40
N THR A 174 -14.36 4.11 -7.70
CA THR A 174 -14.54 5.29 -8.55
C THR A 174 -15.33 4.93 -9.81
N GLY A 175 -15.78 5.94 -10.55
CA GLY A 175 -16.37 5.78 -11.88
C GLY A 175 -17.48 4.70 -11.92
N ALA A 176 -17.38 3.77 -12.85
CA ALA A 176 -18.34 2.71 -13.08
C ALA A 176 -18.51 1.79 -11.85
N PHE A 177 -17.44 1.47 -11.12
CA PHE A 177 -17.54 0.64 -9.92
C PHE A 177 -18.40 1.26 -8.82
N ARG A 178 -18.41 2.58 -8.73
CA ARG A 178 -19.25 3.31 -7.75
C ARG A 178 -20.69 3.42 -8.22
N ARG A 179 -20.91 3.70 -9.51
CA ARG A 179 -22.24 4.01 -10.07
C ARG A 179 -23.04 2.80 -10.55
N ASN A 180 -22.35 1.74 -11.01
CA ASN A 180 -23.01 0.56 -11.58
C ASN A 180 -22.89 -0.66 -10.64
N PRO A 181 -24.01 -1.12 -10.04
CA PRO A 181 -24.00 -2.30 -9.16
C PRO A 181 -23.55 -3.58 -9.85
N GLN A 182 -23.81 -3.75 -11.15
CA GLN A 182 -23.42 -4.97 -11.90
C GLN A 182 -21.90 -5.04 -12.07
N VAL A 183 -21.25 -3.93 -12.47
CA VAL A 183 -19.79 -3.83 -12.56
C VAL A 183 -19.14 -4.10 -11.18
N ARG A 184 -19.74 -3.57 -10.13
CA ARG A 184 -19.27 -3.84 -8.77
C ARG A 184 -19.45 -5.30 -8.38
N ALA A 185 -20.58 -5.91 -8.70
CA ALA A 185 -20.85 -7.32 -8.40
C ALA A 185 -19.88 -8.25 -9.15
N GLU A 186 -19.59 -7.96 -10.42
CA GLU A 186 -18.59 -8.67 -11.20
C GLU A 186 -17.21 -8.61 -10.52
N PHE A 187 -16.74 -7.42 -10.14
CA PHE A 187 -15.48 -7.28 -9.41
C PHE A 187 -15.47 -8.09 -8.11
N LEU A 188 -16.54 -8.02 -7.32
CA LEU A 188 -16.64 -8.76 -6.06
C LEU A 188 -16.61 -10.28 -6.25
N SER A 189 -17.00 -10.80 -7.43
CA SER A 189 -16.93 -12.23 -7.73
C SER A 189 -15.50 -12.77 -7.88
N TYR A 190 -14.52 -11.91 -8.12
CA TYR A 190 -13.10 -12.28 -8.19
C TYR A 190 -12.42 -12.33 -6.81
N ILE A 191 -13.09 -11.83 -5.76
CA ILE A 191 -12.54 -11.80 -4.40
C ILE A 191 -12.85 -13.13 -3.72
N LYS A 192 -11.79 -13.87 -3.40
CA LYS A 192 -11.89 -15.18 -2.73
C LYS A 192 -11.48 -15.07 -1.26
#